data_73283fd34d6a258783967bd6e3648d16
#
_entry.id   73283fd34d6a258783967bd6e3648d16
#
_cell.length_a   1.000
_cell.length_b   1.000
_cell.length_c   1.000
_cell.angle_alpha   90.00
_cell.angle_beta   90.00
_cell.angle_gamma   90.00
#
_symmetry.space_group_name_H-M   'P 1'
#
loop_
_entity.id
_entity.type
_entity.pdbx_description
1 polymer ?
#
loop_
_entity_poly.entity_id
_entity_poly.type
_entity_poly.pdbx_seq_one_letter_code
_entity_poly.pdbx_strand_id
1 'polypeptide(L)' 'PGNFKIRVLENGIKEVYVDFGKWKGTNIDKVDKSYFKWMMENNDFPADTRHYAKVIYERK' A
#
# COMPACT_ATOMS: atom_id res chain seq x y z
N PRO A 1 0.59 4.38 -8.70
CA PRO A 1 1.96 3.90 -8.55
C PRO A 1 2.05 2.38 -8.66
N GLY A 2 3.17 1.90 -9.19
CA GLY A 2 3.33 0.48 -9.49
C GLY A 2 3.30 -0.46 -8.28
N ASN A 3 3.57 0.06 -7.07
CA ASN A 3 3.62 -0.76 -5.86
C ASN A 3 2.27 -0.90 -5.18
N PHE A 4 1.29 -0.11 -5.57
CA PHE A 4 -0.09 -0.18 -5.09
C PHE A 4 -1.00 -0.26 -6.31
N LYS A 5 -2.03 -1.08 -6.21
CA LYS A 5 -3.01 -1.27 -7.27
C LYS A 5 -4.41 -1.14 -6.71
N ILE A 6 -5.35 -0.86 -7.60
CA ILE A 6 -6.77 -0.76 -7.24
C ILE A 6 -7.51 -1.86 -7.99
N ARG A 7 -8.44 -2.51 -7.30
CA ARG A 7 -9.37 -3.45 -7.93
C ARG A 7 -10.79 -3.11 -7.50
N VAL A 8 -11.74 -3.40 -8.39
CA VAL A 8 -13.16 -3.17 -8.14
C VAL A 8 -13.80 -4.51 -7.81
N LEU A 9 -14.43 -4.59 -6.65
CA LEU A 9 -15.13 -5.80 -6.19
C LEU A 9 -16.48 -5.91 -6.87
N GLU A 10 -17.12 -7.09 -6.77
CA GLU A 10 -18.43 -7.35 -7.40
C GLU A 10 -19.50 -6.33 -6.99
N ASN A 11 -19.43 -5.86 -5.75
CA ASN A 11 -20.38 -4.87 -5.23
C ASN A 11 -20.04 -3.43 -5.65
N GLY A 12 -19.04 -3.23 -6.51
CA GLY A 12 -18.63 -1.92 -6.98
C GLY A 12 -17.69 -1.17 -6.05
N ILE A 13 -17.37 -1.74 -4.89
CA ILE A 13 -16.43 -1.11 -3.95
C ILE A 13 -15.01 -1.27 -4.48
N LYS A 14 -14.24 -0.18 -4.45
CA LYS A 14 -12.84 -0.19 -4.82
C LYS A 14 -11.99 -0.55 -3.61
N GLU A 15 -10.97 -1.36 -3.86
CA GLU A 15 -10.03 -1.72 -2.82
C GLU A 15 -8.61 -1.45 -3.32
N VAL A 16 -7.74 -0.96 -2.43
CA VAL A 16 -6.33 -0.76 -2.72
C VAL A 16 -5.56 -1.92 -2.13
N TYR A 17 -4.65 -2.49 -2.89
CA TYR A 17 -3.83 -3.61 -2.41
C TYR A 17 -2.36 -3.40 -2.77
N VAL A 18 -1.49 -4.06 -2.02
CA VAL A 18 -0.05 -4.05 -2.26
C VAL A 18 0.24 -5.00 -3.43
N ASP A 19 1.11 -4.59 -4.35
CA ASP A 19 1.40 -5.36 -5.55
C ASP A 19 2.86 -5.84 -5.63
N PHE A 20 3.49 -6.07 -4.48
CA PHE A 20 4.85 -6.60 -4.46
C PHE A 20 5.16 -7.26 -3.12
N GLY A 21 6.22 -8.08 -3.11
CA GLY A 21 6.76 -8.65 -1.89
C GLY A 21 5.82 -9.60 -1.17
N LYS A 22 6.07 -9.78 0.13
CA LYS A 22 5.33 -10.78 0.91
C LYS A 22 3.84 -10.44 1.07
N TRP A 23 3.46 -9.18 0.91
CA TRP A 23 2.06 -8.75 1.05
C TRP A 23 1.35 -8.59 -0.29
N LYS A 24 1.95 -9.09 -1.38
CA LYS A 24 1.35 -8.97 -2.71
C LYS A 24 -0.08 -9.50 -2.73
N GLY A 25 -1.00 -8.69 -3.26
CA GLY A 25 -2.41 -9.05 -3.36
C GLY A 25 -3.23 -8.76 -2.11
N THR A 26 -2.62 -8.25 -1.04
CA THR A 26 -3.29 -8.00 0.23
C THR A 26 -3.81 -6.56 0.29
N ASN A 27 -5.07 -6.41 0.68
CA ASN A 27 -5.69 -5.11 0.93
C ASN A 27 -4.87 -4.35 1.98
N ILE A 28 -4.65 -3.05 1.74
CA ILE A 28 -3.82 -2.21 2.63
C ILE A 28 -4.34 -2.18 4.07
N ASP A 29 -5.63 -2.39 4.29
CA ASP A 29 -6.20 -2.40 5.63
C ASP A 29 -5.81 -3.65 6.44
N LYS A 30 -5.35 -4.69 5.75
CA LYS A 30 -4.94 -5.95 6.38
C LYS A 30 -3.44 -6.12 6.49
N VAL A 31 -2.68 -5.16 5.96
CA VAL A 31 -1.22 -5.18 6.04
C VAL A 31 -0.78 -4.57 7.36
N ASP A 32 0.22 -5.16 8.00
CA ASP A 32 0.78 -4.63 9.25
C ASP A 32 1.26 -3.19 9.03
N LYS A 33 0.88 -2.31 9.94
CA LYS A 33 1.24 -0.89 9.88
C LYS A 33 2.74 -0.67 9.76
N SER A 34 3.54 -1.49 10.44
CA SER A 34 5.00 -1.38 10.42
C SER A 34 5.57 -1.52 9.02
N TYR A 35 4.89 -2.23 8.13
CA TYR A 35 5.33 -2.40 6.75
C TYR A 35 5.28 -1.07 6.00
N PHE A 36 4.24 -0.27 6.23
CA PHE A 36 4.14 1.05 5.60
C PHE A 36 5.17 2.02 6.17
N LYS A 37 5.48 1.90 7.47
CA LYS A 37 6.56 2.69 8.05
C LYS A 37 7.88 2.38 7.37
N TRP A 38 8.18 1.10 7.17
CA TRP A 38 9.39 0.68 6.46
C TRP A 38 9.42 1.22 5.03
N MET A 39 8.29 1.16 4.32
CA MET A 39 8.23 1.67 2.95
C MET A 39 8.49 3.17 2.87
N MET A 40 7.88 3.95 3.77
CA MET A 40 8.01 5.41 3.71
C MET A 40 9.41 5.89 4.08
N GLU A 41 10.17 5.06 4.80
CA GLU A 41 11.54 5.39 5.21
C GLU A 41 12.59 4.81 4.26
N ASN A 42 12.19 4.02 3.28
CA ASN A 42 13.11 3.33 2.40
C ASN A 42 13.27 4.09 1.08
N ASN A 43 14.44 4.71 0.89
CA ASN A 43 14.74 5.51 -0.29
C ASN A 43 14.86 4.71 -1.59
N ASP A 44 14.86 3.39 -1.52
CA ASP A 44 14.85 2.55 -2.72
C ASP A 44 13.49 2.58 -3.41
N PHE A 45 12.44 2.98 -2.71
CA PHE A 45 11.13 3.18 -3.33
C PHE A 45 11.03 4.55 -3.97
N PRO A 46 10.27 4.68 -5.08
CA PRO A 46 10.01 5.98 -5.68
C PRO A 46 9.32 6.93 -4.68
N ALA A 47 9.46 8.23 -4.90
CA ALA A 47 8.92 9.24 -4.00
C ALA A 47 7.39 9.14 -3.84
N ASP A 48 6.67 8.82 -4.93
CA ASP A 48 5.22 8.67 -4.88
C ASP A 48 4.80 7.47 -4.02
N THR A 49 5.54 6.36 -4.11
CA THR A 49 5.29 5.19 -3.26
C THR A 49 5.51 5.51 -1.79
N ARG A 50 6.63 6.21 -1.48
CA ARG A 50 6.93 6.60 -0.10
C ARG A 50 5.87 7.53 0.46
N HIS A 51 5.40 8.48 -0.35
CA HIS A 51 4.36 9.42 0.07
C HIS A 51 3.05 8.69 0.35
N TYR A 52 2.65 7.78 -0.52
CA TYR A 52 1.41 7.04 -0.35
C TYR A 52 1.46 6.13 0.89
N ALA A 53 2.60 5.48 1.11
CA ALA A 53 2.82 4.67 2.31
C ALA A 53 2.69 5.52 3.59
N LYS A 54 3.22 6.74 3.56
CA LYS A 54 3.10 7.68 4.68
C LYS A 54 1.63 8.03 4.96
N VAL A 55 0.87 8.31 3.90
CA VAL A 55 -0.56 8.61 4.04
C VAL A 55 -1.30 7.44 4.70
N ILE A 56 -1.02 6.21 4.23
CA ILE A 56 -1.64 5.02 4.80
C ILE A 56 -1.22 4.84 6.26
N TYR A 57 0.07 4.99 6.55
CA TYR A 57 0.61 4.82 7.89
C TYR A 57 -0.06 5.78 8.87
N GLU A 58 -0.24 7.05 8.47
CA GLU A 58 -0.84 8.06 9.31
C GLU A 58 -2.33 7.87 9.53
N ARG A 59 -3.01 7.15 8.61
CA ARG A 59 -4.44 6.84 8.74
C ARG A 59 -4.70 5.64 9.63
N LYS A 60 -3.74 4.77 9.78
CA LYS A 60 -3.84 3.58 10.61
C LYS A 60 -3.36 3.86 12.02
#